data_f1d786d3dd8b262f7a84cc6ad3e8e4e9
#
_entry.id   f1d786d3dd8b262f7a84cc6ad3e8e4e9
#
_cell.length_a   1.000
_cell.length_b   1.000
_cell.length_c   1.000
_cell.angle_alpha   90.00
_cell.angle_beta   90.00
_cell.angle_gamma   90.00
#
_symmetry.space_group_name_H-M   'P 1'
#
loop_
_entity.id
_entity.type
_entity.pdbx_description
1 polymer ?
#
loop_
_entity_poly.entity_id
_entity_poly.type
_entity_poly.pdbx_seq_one_letter_code
_entity_poly.pdbx_strand_id
1 'polypeptide(L)'
;YYYSYYLYGLTKKYKNIEFSKLGFREFHHHCLAFILHEKKKDYKIYISAGDGPGFNQAGLEWSDIYAKVNIKKDTIPKEYSKKVIPIGPSFAVKIYNLNNSIKIGLRNLIRDLHTMNYRQHISNYYRQYRYRSPIKFYKPQVEDINYIFYCATLWRKEEKTNYFRYNFMKAAKSLPNLHFEGGFAPGKEDMNHDNNYPILERKYDHEMYLEKTKKSLVAFNTPAVQGCLGWKLGEFL
;
A
#
# COMPACT_ATOMS: atom_id res chain seq x y z
N TYR A 1 -2.71 -4.15 -7.09
CA TYR A 1 -2.15 -4.68 -5.85
C TYR A 1 -1.99 -3.60 -4.78
N TYR A 2 -1.10 -2.63 -4.93
CA TYR A 2 -0.87 -1.53 -3.98
C TYR A 2 -2.01 -0.51 -3.89
N TYR A 3 -2.89 -0.47 -4.89
CA TYR A 3 -4.02 0.45 -4.98
C TYR A 3 -5.35 -0.19 -4.57
N SER A 4 -5.30 -1.41 -4.00
CA SER A 4 -6.54 -2.16 -3.73
C SER A 4 -7.44 -1.51 -2.70
N TYR A 5 -6.90 -0.76 -1.73
CA TYR A 5 -7.72 -0.01 -0.77
C TYR A 5 -8.54 1.09 -1.45
N TYR A 6 -7.94 1.86 -2.37
CA TYR A 6 -8.71 2.86 -3.14
C TYR A 6 -9.77 2.19 -4.01
N LEU A 7 -9.40 1.10 -4.70
CA LEU A 7 -10.36 0.35 -5.50
C LEU A 7 -11.47 -0.25 -4.62
N TYR A 8 -11.16 -0.72 -3.42
CA TYR A 8 -12.16 -1.14 -2.44
C TYR A 8 -13.11 0.02 -2.09
N GLY A 9 -12.60 1.22 -1.82
CA GLY A 9 -13.40 2.40 -1.59
C GLY A 9 -14.34 2.72 -2.77
N LEU A 10 -13.84 2.66 -4.00
CA LEU A 10 -14.64 2.83 -5.20
C LEU A 10 -15.75 1.77 -5.29
N THR A 11 -15.47 0.50 -5.02
CA THR A 11 -16.49 -0.57 -5.04
C THR A 11 -17.57 -0.41 -3.97
N LYS A 12 -17.27 0.30 -2.88
CA LYS A 12 -18.26 0.64 -1.85
C LYS A 12 -19.11 1.85 -2.22
N LYS A 13 -18.53 2.81 -2.92
CA LYS A 13 -19.21 4.05 -3.30
C LYS A 13 -20.06 3.87 -4.56
N TYR A 14 -19.57 3.13 -5.55
CA TYR A 14 -20.17 3.00 -6.87
C TYR A 14 -20.57 1.55 -7.15
N LYS A 15 -21.82 1.36 -7.61
CA LYS A 15 -22.35 0.03 -7.95
C LYS A 15 -21.81 -0.50 -9.27
N ASN A 16 -21.59 0.41 -10.23
CA ASN A 16 -21.16 0.07 -11.59
C ASN A 16 -19.71 0.47 -11.77
N ILE A 17 -18.80 -0.51 -11.74
CA ILE A 17 -17.39 -0.32 -12.04
C ILE A 17 -17.03 -1.23 -13.20
N GLU A 18 -16.44 -0.64 -14.23
CA GLU A 18 -15.95 -1.34 -15.39
C GLU A 18 -14.44 -1.15 -15.56
N PHE A 19 -13.73 -2.22 -15.91
CA PHE A 19 -12.33 -2.15 -16.30
C PHE A 19 -12.27 -2.00 -17.82
N SER A 20 -11.67 -0.91 -18.29
CA SER A 20 -11.58 -0.57 -19.71
C SER A 20 -10.27 0.15 -20.01
N LYS A 21 -9.83 0.12 -21.26
CA LYS A 21 -8.73 0.97 -21.75
C LYS A 21 -9.24 2.22 -22.46
N LEU A 22 -10.52 2.27 -22.79
CA LEU A 22 -11.13 3.39 -23.51
C LEU A 22 -11.05 4.68 -22.69
N GLY A 23 -10.52 5.73 -23.30
CA GLY A 23 -10.37 7.04 -22.65
C GLY A 23 -9.11 7.20 -21.81
N PHE A 24 -8.28 6.15 -21.70
CA PHE A 24 -7.01 6.20 -20.97
C PHE A 24 -5.81 6.37 -21.90
N ARG A 25 -4.78 7.06 -21.40
CA ARG A 25 -3.44 7.08 -21.99
C ARG A 25 -2.63 5.90 -21.45
N GLU A 26 -1.51 5.60 -22.09
CA GLU A 26 -0.51 4.72 -21.53
C GLU A 26 0.28 5.46 -20.43
N PHE A 27 0.26 4.89 -19.24
CA PHE A 27 1.02 5.40 -18.11
C PHE A 27 2.17 4.44 -17.81
N HIS A 28 3.40 4.86 -18.03
CA HIS A 28 4.61 4.04 -17.82
C HIS A 28 4.94 3.79 -16.34
N HIS A 29 4.08 4.22 -15.42
CA HIS A 29 4.25 4.06 -13.98
C HIS A 29 3.04 3.39 -13.33
N HIS A 30 3.28 2.74 -12.19
CA HIS A 30 2.20 2.18 -11.40
C HIS A 30 1.27 3.30 -10.89
N CYS A 31 0.01 3.23 -11.26
CA CYS A 31 -1.03 4.17 -10.86
C CYS A 31 -2.38 3.47 -10.74
N LEU A 32 -3.35 4.16 -10.16
CA LEU A 32 -4.77 3.88 -10.35
C LEU A 32 -5.37 5.07 -11.08
N ALA A 33 -5.82 4.84 -12.31
CA ALA A 33 -6.53 5.83 -13.09
C ALA A 33 -7.98 5.37 -13.32
N PHE A 34 -8.93 6.29 -13.21
CA PHE A 34 -10.32 6.01 -13.50
C PHE A 34 -11.06 7.24 -14.02
N ILE A 35 -12.14 7.01 -14.75
CA ILE A 35 -13.05 8.03 -15.23
C ILE A 35 -14.34 7.89 -14.44
N LEU A 36 -14.73 8.96 -13.77
CA LEU A 36 -16.00 9.05 -13.06
C LEU A 36 -17.01 9.72 -13.99
N HIS A 37 -18.00 8.93 -14.43
CA HIS A 37 -19.09 9.42 -15.27
C HIS A 37 -20.19 10.01 -14.37
N GLU A 38 -20.33 11.32 -14.40
CA GLU A 38 -21.39 12.06 -13.74
C GLU A 38 -22.41 12.56 -14.78
N LYS A 39 -23.64 12.89 -14.34
CA LYS A 39 -24.72 13.29 -15.26
C LYS A 39 -24.38 14.41 -16.24
N LYS A 40 -23.48 15.33 -15.85
CA LYS A 40 -23.14 16.53 -16.63
C LYS A 40 -21.73 16.52 -17.21
N LYS A 41 -20.82 15.74 -16.64
CA LYS A 41 -19.40 15.78 -17.00
C LYS A 41 -18.68 14.52 -16.53
N ASP A 42 -17.72 14.08 -17.33
CA ASP A 42 -16.75 13.05 -16.95
C ASP A 42 -15.56 13.69 -16.23
N TYR A 43 -15.12 13.04 -15.16
CA TYR A 43 -13.93 13.45 -14.44
C TYR A 43 -12.86 12.36 -14.55
N LYS A 44 -11.69 12.75 -15.03
CA LYS A 44 -10.50 11.90 -15.13
C LYS A 44 -9.67 12.03 -13.85
N ILE A 45 -9.54 10.96 -13.11
CA ILE A 45 -8.82 10.93 -11.84
C ILE A 45 -7.59 10.02 -11.96
N TYR A 46 -6.44 10.57 -11.59
CA TYR A 46 -5.18 9.84 -11.55
C TYR A 46 -4.67 9.78 -10.11
N ILE A 47 -4.39 8.59 -9.60
CA ILE A 47 -3.86 8.37 -8.25
C ILE A 47 -2.44 7.82 -8.36
N SER A 48 -1.49 8.54 -7.76
CA SER A 48 -0.10 8.13 -7.59
C SER A 48 0.20 7.84 -6.13
N ALA A 49 0.36 6.57 -5.78
CA ALA A 49 0.73 6.13 -4.44
C ALA A 49 2.20 5.64 -4.37
N GLY A 50 3.04 6.09 -5.30
CA GLY A 50 4.47 5.80 -5.28
C GLY A 50 5.21 6.58 -4.20
N ASP A 51 6.35 6.03 -3.75
CA ASP A 51 7.15 6.57 -2.65
C ASP A 51 7.88 7.87 -3.03
N GLY A 52 8.21 8.06 -4.30
CA GLY A 52 8.92 9.25 -4.78
C GLY A 52 8.06 10.51 -4.81
N PRO A 53 8.63 11.71 -4.54
CA PRO A 53 7.91 12.97 -4.59
C PRO A 53 7.61 13.48 -6.02
N GLY A 54 8.23 12.88 -7.05
CA GLY A 54 8.07 13.26 -8.45
C GLY A 54 6.66 13.02 -8.99
N PHE A 55 6.32 13.69 -10.08
CA PHE A 55 5.03 13.60 -10.75
C PHE A 55 5.15 12.86 -12.08
N ASN A 56 4.11 12.11 -12.43
CA ASN A 56 3.97 11.53 -13.76
C ASN A 56 3.36 12.56 -14.71
N GLN A 57 4.14 13.02 -15.70
CA GLN A 57 3.71 14.06 -16.63
C GLN A 57 2.48 13.65 -17.43
N ALA A 58 2.44 12.42 -17.96
CA ALA A 58 1.27 11.91 -18.69
C ALA A 58 0.01 11.86 -17.81
N GLY A 59 0.16 11.53 -16.52
CA GLY A 59 -0.92 11.57 -15.55
C GLY A 59 -1.40 12.99 -15.24
N LEU A 60 -0.47 13.94 -15.10
CA LEU A 60 -0.80 15.35 -14.90
C LEU A 60 -1.59 15.91 -16.09
N GLU A 61 -1.14 15.67 -17.30
CA GLU A 61 -1.81 16.17 -18.51
C GLU A 61 -3.19 15.54 -18.73
N TRP A 62 -3.31 14.23 -18.48
CA TRP A 62 -4.52 13.48 -18.73
C TRP A 62 -5.64 13.75 -17.72
N SER A 63 -5.30 13.94 -16.44
CA SER A 63 -6.29 13.99 -15.35
C SER A 63 -6.89 15.39 -15.13
N ASP A 64 -8.14 15.43 -14.69
CA ASP A 64 -8.77 16.62 -14.09
C ASP A 64 -8.36 16.74 -12.60
N ILE A 65 -8.16 15.60 -11.92
CA ILE A 65 -7.69 15.51 -10.53
C ILE A 65 -6.49 14.57 -10.47
N TYR A 66 -5.37 15.06 -9.96
CA TYR A 66 -4.17 14.28 -9.71
C TYR A 66 -3.99 14.10 -8.20
N ALA A 67 -4.30 12.93 -7.69
CA ALA A 67 -4.17 12.60 -6.28
C ALA A 67 -2.82 11.93 -6.00
N LYS A 68 -2.09 12.38 -4.98
CA LYS A 68 -0.76 11.87 -4.66
C LYS A 68 -0.53 11.69 -3.17
N VAL A 69 0.12 10.57 -2.80
CA VAL A 69 0.45 10.27 -1.40
C VAL A 69 1.67 11.07 -0.91
N ASN A 70 2.79 10.98 -1.63
CA ASN A 70 4.00 11.68 -1.22
C ASN A 70 4.15 13.01 -1.98
N ILE A 71 3.67 14.09 -1.38
CA ILE A 71 3.73 15.44 -1.96
C ILE A 71 4.68 16.30 -1.15
N LYS A 72 5.62 16.96 -1.86
CA LYS A 72 6.35 18.12 -1.36
C LYS A 72 5.80 19.36 -2.07
N LYS A 73 5.35 20.36 -1.30
CA LYS A 73 4.67 21.55 -1.84
C LYS A 73 5.49 22.30 -2.90
N ASP A 74 6.79 22.37 -2.70
CA ASP A 74 7.77 23.01 -3.58
C ASP A 74 8.01 22.26 -4.89
N THR A 75 7.63 20.98 -4.96
CA THR A 75 7.78 20.16 -6.18
C THR A 75 6.55 20.14 -7.07
N ILE A 76 5.44 20.77 -6.65
CA ILE A 76 4.20 20.80 -7.46
C ILE A 76 4.40 21.78 -8.63
N PRO A 77 4.27 21.32 -9.90
CA PRO A 77 4.35 22.22 -11.05
C PRO A 77 3.24 23.29 -10.97
N LYS A 78 3.59 24.54 -11.13
CA LYS A 78 2.69 25.70 -10.93
C LYS A 78 1.41 25.60 -11.76
N GLU A 79 1.54 25.16 -13.03
CA GLU A 79 0.42 25.01 -13.96
C GLU A 79 -0.60 23.95 -13.53
N TYR A 80 -0.18 22.98 -12.72
CA TYR A 80 -1.04 21.87 -12.25
C TYR A 80 -1.46 21.99 -10.79
N SER A 81 -1.06 23.07 -10.09
CA SER A 81 -1.27 23.23 -8.65
C SER A 81 -2.73 23.11 -8.21
N LYS A 82 -3.67 23.57 -9.04
CA LYS A 82 -5.12 23.56 -8.74
C LYS A 82 -5.75 22.17 -8.79
N LYS A 83 -5.12 21.21 -9.46
CA LYS A 83 -5.66 19.84 -9.61
C LYS A 83 -4.92 18.78 -8.84
N VAL A 84 -3.77 19.13 -8.26
CA VAL A 84 -3.00 18.21 -7.42
C VAL A 84 -3.55 18.24 -6.00
N ILE A 85 -3.97 17.08 -5.49
CA ILE A 85 -4.50 16.93 -4.13
C ILE A 85 -3.71 15.89 -3.33
N PRO A 86 -3.48 16.12 -2.04
CA PRO A 86 -2.92 15.10 -1.16
C PRO A 86 -3.96 14.02 -0.85
N ILE A 87 -3.50 12.76 -0.77
CA ILE A 87 -4.31 11.64 -0.30
C ILE A 87 -3.53 10.81 0.71
N GLY A 88 -4.23 10.08 1.57
CA GLY A 88 -3.63 9.11 2.48
C GLY A 88 -3.02 7.91 1.75
N PRO A 89 -2.15 7.14 2.43
CA PRO A 89 -1.54 5.96 1.84
C PRO A 89 -2.56 4.85 1.60
N SER A 90 -2.33 4.08 0.54
CA SER A 90 -3.08 2.85 0.28
C SER A 90 -2.34 1.66 0.88
N PHE A 91 -3.07 0.61 1.16
CA PHE A 91 -2.53 -0.69 1.53
C PHE A 91 -3.29 -1.82 0.83
N ALA A 92 -2.79 -3.04 0.94
CA ALA A 92 -3.32 -4.15 0.18
C ALA A 92 -4.45 -4.87 0.91
N VAL A 93 -5.69 -4.72 0.43
CA VAL A 93 -6.89 -5.40 0.97
C VAL A 93 -7.49 -6.37 -0.04
N LYS A 94 -8.15 -7.42 0.45
CA LYS A 94 -8.94 -8.32 -0.38
C LYS A 94 -10.24 -7.63 -0.79
N ILE A 95 -10.44 -7.46 -2.10
CA ILE A 95 -11.63 -6.82 -2.67
C ILE A 95 -12.66 -7.88 -3.06
N TYR A 96 -12.21 -8.93 -3.72
CA TYR A 96 -13.06 -9.94 -4.34
C TYR A 96 -12.90 -11.30 -3.68
N ASN A 97 -14.00 -12.07 -3.61
CA ASN A 97 -13.97 -13.50 -3.32
C ASN A 97 -13.41 -14.29 -4.53
N LEU A 98 -13.21 -15.60 -4.38
CA LEU A 98 -12.62 -16.44 -5.42
C LEU A 98 -13.39 -16.34 -6.75
N ASN A 99 -14.71 -16.52 -6.71
CA ASN A 99 -15.55 -16.54 -7.90
C ASN A 99 -15.48 -15.21 -8.65
N ASN A 100 -15.57 -14.09 -7.93
CA ASN A 100 -15.45 -12.75 -8.52
C ASN A 100 -14.04 -12.48 -9.05
N SER A 101 -13.01 -12.94 -8.36
CA SER A 101 -11.61 -12.82 -8.84
C SER A 101 -11.43 -13.55 -10.16
N ILE A 102 -11.93 -14.79 -10.27
CA ILE A 102 -11.89 -15.58 -11.52
C ILE A 102 -12.71 -14.88 -12.62
N LYS A 103 -13.95 -14.53 -12.34
CA LYS A 103 -14.86 -13.89 -13.32
C LYS A 103 -14.27 -12.60 -13.89
N ILE A 104 -13.79 -11.70 -13.01
CA ILE A 104 -13.22 -10.42 -13.44
C ILE A 104 -11.87 -10.65 -14.13
N GLY A 105 -11.05 -11.56 -13.60
CA GLY A 105 -9.77 -11.92 -14.21
C GLY A 105 -9.91 -12.45 -15.64
N LEU A 106 -10.82 -13.38 -15.85
CA LEU A 106 -11.11 -13.93 -17.19
C LEU A 106 -11.69 -12.86 -18.12
N ARG A 107 -12.66 -12.07 -17.65
CA ARG A 107 -13.24 -10.99 -18.46
C ARG A 107 -12.18 -9.99 -18.93
N ASN A 108 -11.29 -9.58 -18.03
CA ASN A 108 -10.24 -8.63 -18.37
C ASN A 108 -9.16 -9.26 -19.26
N LEU A 109 -8.86 -10.54 -19.07
CA LEU A 109 -7.95 -11.28 -19.95
C LEU A 109 -8.48 -11.32 -21.40
N ILE A 110 -9.76 -11.66 -21.59
CA ILE A 110 -10.40 -11.73 -22.92
C ILE A 110 -10.38 -10.36 -23.61
N ARG A 111 -10.60 -9.29 -22.84
CA ARG A 111 -10.60 -7.91 -23.39
C ARG A 111 -9.23 -7.42 -23.85
N ASP A 112 -8.14 -8.04 -23.39
CA ASP A 112 -6.78 -7.55 -23.60
C ASP A 112 -5.76 -8.65 -23.92
N LEU A 113 -6.17 -9.64 -24.69
CA LEU A 113 -5.34 -10.81 -25.03
C LEU A 113 -4.01 -10.45 -25.71
N HIS A 114 -3.96 -9.35 -26.49
CA HIS A 114 -2.80 -9.03 -27.33
C HIS A 114 -1.69 -8.23 -26.64
N THR A 115 -1.98 -7.52 -25.55
CA THR A 115 -1.01 -6.62 -24.88
C THR A 115 -0.71 -7.01 -23.46
N MET A 116 -1.44 -7.96 -22.89
CA MET A 116 -1.35 -8.31 -21.48
C MET A 116 -0.32 -9.41 -21.23
N ASN A 117 0.56 -9.19 -20.25
CA ASN A 117 1.35 -10.29 -19.68
C ASN A 117 0.43 -11.18 -18.83
N TYR A 118 -0.10 -12.26 -19.43
CA TYR A 118 -1.07 -13.17 -18.82
C TYR A 118 -0.55 -13.83 -17.53
N ARG A 119 0.76 -14.12 -17.42
CA ARG A 119 1.35 -14.69 -16.20
C ARG A 119 1.26 -13.71 -15.04
N GLN A 120 1.61 -12.46 -15.28
CA GLN A 120 1.52 -11.40 -14.27
C GLN A 120 0.06 -11.11 -13.92
N HIS A 121 -0.83 -11.11 -14.90
CA HIS A 121 -2.26 -10.91 -14.71
C HIS A 121 -2.86 -11.98 -13.80
N ILE A 122 -2.70 -13.26 -14.11
CA ILE A 122 -3.18 -14.38 -13.30
C ILE A 122 -2.56 -14.33 -11.89
N SER A 123 -1.25 -14.10 -11.81
CA SER A 123 -0.55 -13.98 -10.53
C SER A 123 -1.11 -12.84 -9.67
N ASN A 124 -1.48 -11.71 -10.25
CA ASN A 124 -2.05 -10.58 -9.51
C ASN A 124 -3.42 -10.92 -8.92
N TYR A 125 -4.31 -11.57 -9.68
CA TYR A 125 -5.62 -12.01 -9.16
C TYR A 125 -5.48 -13.11 -8.10
N TYR A 126 -4.59 -14.07 -8.31
CA TYR A 126 -4.29 -15.10 -7.31
C TYR A 126 -3.75 -14.48 -6.01
N ARG A 127 -2.78 -13.58 -6.09
CA ARG A 127 -2.22 -12.88 -4.93
C ARG A 127 -3.26 -12.03 -4.22
N GLN A 128 -4.14 -11.36 -4.96
CA GLN A 128 -5.24 -10.59 -4.41
C GLN A 128 -6.20 -11.49 -3.60
N TYR A 129 -6.48 -12.68 -4.06
CA TYR A 129 -7.32 -13.63 -3.37
C TYR A 129 -6.62 -14.32 -2.19
N ARG A 130 -5.41 -14.84 -2.40
CA ARG A 130 -4.73 -15.74 -1.45
C ARG A 130 -3.98 -15.00 -0.34
N TYR A 131 -3.33 -13.89 -0.66
CA TYR A 131 -2.39 -13.22 0.25
C TYR A 131 -2.89 -11.87 0.76
N ARG A 132 -4.19 -11.61 0.70
CA ARG A 132 -4.76 -10.36 1.23
C ARG A 132 -5.92 -10.67 2.14
N SER A 133 -6.02 -9.89 3.21
CA SER A 133 -7.11 -10.01 4.18
C SER A 133 -8.23 -9.03 3.84
N PRO A 134 -9.49 -9.39 4.09
CA PRO A 134 -10.60 -8.45 4.05
C PRO A 134 -10.40 -7.31 5.05
N ILE A 135 -10.93 -6.12 4.75
CA ILE A 135 -10.77 -4.91 5.58
C ILE A 135 -11.18 -5.13 7.05
N LYS A 136 -12.17 -5.97 7.30
CA LYS A 136 -12.63 -6.28 8.66
C LYS A 136 -11.57 -6.90 9.57
N PHE A 137 -10.53 -7.51 8.98
CA PHE A 137 -9.43 -8.13 9.74
C PHE A 137 -8.39 -7.12 10.25
N TYR A 138 -8.44 -5.88 9.78
CA TYR A 138 -7.56 -4.80 10.22
C TYR A 138 -8.08 -4.06 11.46
N LYS A 139 -9.24 -4.43 11.99
CA LYS A 139 -9.76 -3.83 13.21
C LYS A 139 -8.92 -4.24 14.42
N PRO A 140 -8.55 -3.29 15.29
CA PRO A 140 -7.81 -3.58 16.52
C PRO A 140 -8.56 -4.58 17.42
N GLN A 141 -7.81 -5.46 18.06
CA GLN A 141 -8.29 -6.44 19.04
C GLN A 141 -7.26 -6.57 20.16
N VAL A 142 -7.10 -5.51 20.94
CA VAL A 142 -6.15 -5.50 22.08
C VAL A 142 -6.74 -6.36 23.19
N GLU A 143 -6.07 -7.49 23.47
CA GLU A 143 -6.43 -8.46 24.52
C GLU A 143 -5.54 -8.28 25.74
N ASP A 144 -4.26 -7.89 25.53
CA ASP A 144 -3.26 -7.67 26.57
C ASP A 144 -2.69 -6.26 26.45
N ILE A 145 -2.88 -5.46 27.48
CA ILE A 145 -2.37 -4.07 27.54
C ILE A 145 -0.84 -4.01 27.73
N ASN A 146 -0.19 -5.13 27.97
CA ASN A 146 1.25 -5.21 28.08
C ASN A 146 1.94 -5.80 26.85
N TYR A 147 1.17 -6.10 25.78
CA TYR A 147 1.71 -6.67 24.57
C TYR A 147 1.96 -5.62 23.48
N ILE A 148 3.18 -5.57 22.96
CA ILE A 148 3.56 -4.77 21.80
C ILE A 148 4.19 -5.67 20.75
N PHE A 149 3.64 -5.60 19.54
CA PHE A 149 4.21 -6.23 18.37
C PHE A 149 4.70 -5.18 17.37
N TYR A 150 5.93 -5.36 16.89
CA TYR A 150 6.45 -4.53 15.82
C TYR A 150 7.39 -5.32 14.90
N CYS A 151 7.06 -5.41 13.61
CA CYS A 151 7.91 -6.02 12.61
C CYS A 151 8.07 -5.09 11.41
N ALA A 152 9.30 -4.85 10.97
CA ALA A 152 9.62 -3.95 9.88
C ALA A 152 10.71 -4.51 8.97
N THR A 153 10.75 -4.03 7.73
CA THR A 153 11.86 -4.31 6.81
C THR A 153 13.05 -3.41 7.15
N LEU A 154 14.25 -3.97 7.16
CA LEU A 154 15.49 -3.20 7.20
C LEU A 154 15.78 -2.65 5.80
N TRP A 155 15.89 -1.33 5.66
CA TRP A 155 16.12 -0.68 4.38
C TRP A 155 17.58 -0.25 4.22
N ARG A 156 18.24 -0.66 3.13
CA ARG A 156 19.68 -0.41 2.90
C ARG A 156 20.09 1.06 2.89
N LYS A 157 19.21 1.93 2.38
CA LYS A 157 19.51 3.36 2.16
C LYS A 157 18.70 4.30 3.07
N GLU A 158 18.12 3.78 4.12
CA GLU A 158 17.20 4.54 4.97
C GLU A 158 17.65 4.45 6.44
N GLU A 159 18.90 4.83 6.72
CA GLU A 159 19.51 4.74 8.04
C GLU A 159 18.68 5.42 9.12
N LYS A 160 18.20 6.64 8.85
CA LYS A 160 17.37 7.39 9.79
C LYS A 160 16.07 6.65 10.14
N THR A 161 15.43 6.04 9.16
CA THR A 161 14.21 5.24 9.35
C THR A 161 14.52 3.98 10.17
N ASN A 162 15.61 3.29 9.86
CA ASN A 162 16.06 2.11 10.59
C ASN A 162 16.43 2.46 12.05
N TYR A 163 17.10 3.58 12.26
CA TYR A 163 17.45 4.09 13.60
C TYR A 163 16.22 4.34 14.48
N PHE A 164 15.17 5.00 13.95
CA PHE A 164 13.93 5.22 14.69
C PHE A 164 13.22 3.90 15.03
N ARG A 165 13.18 2.97 14.07
CA ARG A 165 12.61 1.63 14.29
C ARG A 165 13.34 0.85 15.36
N TYR A 166 14.65 0.86 15.31
CA TYR A 166 15.50 0.20 16.31
C TYR A 166 15.32 0.80 17.71
N ASN A 167 15.32 2.13 17.83
CA ASN A 167 15.11 2.78 19.12
C ASN A 167 13.74 2.47 19.72
N PHE A 168 12.69 2.40 18.90
CA PHE A 168 11.39 1.95 19.37
C PHE A 168 11.45 0.52 19.91
N MET A 169 12.06 -0.41 19.17
CA MET A 169 12.22 -1.81 19.62
C MET A 169 13.02 -1.89 20.92
N LYS A 170 14.12 -1.12 21.02
CA LYS A 170 14.97 -1.06 22.22
C LYS A 170 14.20 -0.52 23.42
N ALA A 171 13.47 0.58 23.23
CA ALA A 171 12.65 1.16 24.29
C ALA A 171 11.54 0.19 24.75
N ALA A 172 10.82 -0.43 23.83
CA ALA A 172 9.79 -1.40 24.17
C ALA A 172 10.35 -2.61 24.95
N LYS A 173 11.51 -3.12 24.56
CA LYS A 173 12.19 -4.23 25.28
C LYS A 173 12.70 -3.86 26.64
N SER A 174 12.98 -2.59 26.92
CA SER A 174 13.50 -2.15 28.23
C SER A 174 12.43 -1.95 29.31
N LEU A 175 11.15 -1.98 28.93
CA LEU A 175 10.04 -1.81 29.84
C LEU A 175 9.74 -3.14 30.58
N PRO A 176 9.88 -3.19 31.95
CA PRO A 176 9.88 -4.46 32.70
C PRO A 176 8.54 -5.22 32.65
N ASN A 177 7.44 -4.52 32.50
CA ASN A 177 6.09 -5.12 32.49
C ASN A 177 5.50 -5.26 31.08
N LEU A 178 6.33 -5.14 30.05
CA LEU A 178 5.87 -5.13 28.68
C LEU A 178 6.44 -6.32 27.90
N HIS A 179 5.56 -7.09 27.31
CA HIS A 179 5.93 -8.18 26.41
C HIS A 179 6.10 -7.64 24.98
N PHE A 180 7.35 -7.42 24.58
CA PHE A 180 7.68 -7.02 23.22
C PHE A 180 7.98 -8.23 22.35
N GLU A 181 7.30 -8.32 21.20
CA GLU A 181 7.58 -9.31 20.17
C GLU A 181 7.87 -8.61 18.83
N GLY A 182 8.84 -9.11 18.08
CA GLY A 182 9.16 -8.61 16.75
C GLY A 182 10.62 -8.23 16.57
N GLY A 183 10.87 -7.50 15.48
CA GLY A 183 12.21 -7.17 15.03
C GLY A 183 12.25 -6.73 13.57
N PHE A 184 13.44 -6.71 12.98
CA PHE A 184 13.56 -6.54 11.54
C PHE A 184 13.33 -7.88 10.84
N ALA A 185 12.44 -7.87 9.83
CA ALA A 185 12.21 -9.04 9.01
C ALA A 185 13.49 -9.41 8.24
N PRO A 186 13.86 -10.72 8.17
CA PRO A 186 15.03 -11.15 7.43
C PRO A 186 14.87 -10.77 5.94
N GLY A 187 15.89 -10.13 5.40
CA GLY A 187 15.99 -9.72 4.00
C GLY A 187 16.54 -10.83 3.12
N LYS A 188 16.85 -10.50 1.88
CA LYS A 188 17.79 -11.27 1.05
C LYS A 188 19.19 -11.12 1.66
N GLU A 189 20.06 -12.09 1.45
CA GLU A 189 21.41 -12.16 2.05
C GLU A 189 22.20 -10.84 1.99
N ASP A 190 22.03 -10.08 0.90
CA ASP A 190 22.69 -8.78 0.72
C ASP A 190 22.19 -7.65 1.63
N MET A 191 21.08 -7.86 2.38
CA MET A 191 20.50 -6.85 3.28
C MET A 191 20.94 -7.03 4.73
N ASN A 192 21.61 -8.13 5.08
CA ASN A 192 21.94 -8.49 6.45
C ASN A 192 23.33 -7.99 6.91
N HIS A 193 23.98 -7.10 6.16
CA HIS A 193 25.32 -6.65 6.50
C HIS A 193 25.43 -5.64 7.65
N ASP A 194 24.31 -5.16 8.19
CA ASP A 194 24.33 -4.27 9.34
C ASP A 194 24.11 -5.10 10.62
N ASN A 195 25.22 -5.56 11.19
CA ASN A 195 25.29 -6.47 12.36
C ASN A 195 24.72 -5.88 13.67
N ASN A 196 24.22 -4.64 13.66
CA ASN A 196 23.79 -3.92 14.86
C ASN A 196 22.26 -3.97 15.11
N TYR A 197 21.47 -4.51 14.17
CA TYR A 197 20.02 -4.54 14.30
C TYR A 197 19.48 -5.93 14.63
N PRO A 198 18.43 -6.05 15.47
CA PRO A 198 17.82 -7.32 15.80
C PRO A 198 17.03 -7.89 14.62
N ILE A 199 17.63 -8.80 13.87
CA ILE A 199 17.00 -9.47 12.75
C ILE A 199 16.32 -10.74 13.24
N LEU A 200 15.08 -10.94 12.81
CA LEU A 200 14.30 -12.14 13.12
C LEU A 200 14.85 -13.36 12.37
N GLU A 201 14.83 -14.51 12.99
CA GLU A 201 15.23 -15.78 12.35
C GLU A 201 14.36 -16.13 11.14
N ARG A 202 13.08 -15.80 11.20
CA ARG A 202 12.12 -16.06 10.12
C ARG A 202 11.15 -14.91 9.91
N LYS A 203 10.62 -14.81 8.69
CA LYS A 203 9.54 -13.86 8.37
C LYS A 203 8.23 -14.35 8.97
N TYR A 204 7.46 -13.41 9.51
CA TYR A 204 6.04 -13.64 9.73
C TYR A 204 5.34 -13.74 8.37
N ASP A 205 4.45 -14.70 8.22
CA ASP A 205 3.51 -14.68 7.11
C ASP A 205 2.48 -13.53 7.30
N HIS A 206 1.68 -13.27 6.26
CA HIS A 206 0.75 -12.14 6.30
C HIS A 206 -0.32 -12.30 7.40
N GLU A 207 -0.83 -13.50 7.62
CA GLU A 207 -1.88 -13.76 8.60
C GLU A 207 -1.33 -13.57 10.02
N MET A 208 -0.19 -14.19 10.32
CA MET A 208 0.49 -14.01 11.61
C MET A 208 0.86 -12.55 11.89
N TYR A 209 1.42 -11.85 10.88
CA TYR A 209 1.74 -10.43 11.02
C TYR A 209 0.50 -9.60 11.38
N LEU A 210 -0.61 -9.82 10.69
CA LEU A 210 -1.85 -9.09 10.92
C LEU A 210 -2.45 -9.43 12.29
N GLU A 211 -2.48 -10.72 12.68
CA GLU A 211 -2.99 -11.16 13.99
C GLU A 211 -2.21 -10.53 15.14
N LYS A 212 -0.88 -10.51 15.06
CA LYS A 212 -0.03 -9.88 16.08
C LYS A 212 -0.16 -8.36 16.11
N THR A 213 -0.26 -7.73 14.94
CA THR A 213 -0.42 -6.28 14.82
C THR A 213 -1.71 -5.80 15.48
N LYS A 214 -2.84 -6.47 15.22
CA LYS A 214 -4.12 -6.04 15.78
C LYS A 214 -4.26 -6.30 17.29
N LYS A 215 -3.48 -7.24 17.85
CA LYS A 215 -3.41 -7.50 19.29
C LYS A 215 -2.46 -6.56 20.02
N SER A 216 -1.58 -5.89 19.31
CA SER A 216 -0.62 -4.95 19.87
C SER A 216 -1.31 -3.72 20.45
N LEU A 217 -0.92 -3.34 21.68
CA LEU A 217 -1.39 -2.11 22.32
C LEU A 217 -1.06 -0.86 21.49
N VAL A 218 0.10 -0.86 20.85
CA VAL A 218 0.61 0.30 20.08
C VAL A 218 0.95 -0.11 18.67
N ALA A 219 0.48 0.67 17.71
CA ALA A 219 0.90 0.59 16.31
C ALA A 219 1.94 1.68 16.02
N PHE A 220 3.20 1.28 15.90
CA PHE A 220 4.28 2.21 15.62
C PHE A 220 4.55 2.37 14.12
N ASN A 221 4.57 3.60 13.65
CA ASN A 221 4.87 3.92 12.25
C ASN A 221 6.01 4.93 12.13
N THR A 222 6.79 4.80 11.07
CA THR A 222 7.86 5.73 10.69
C THR A 222 7.65 6.16 9.24
N PRO A 223 8.22 7.29 8.80
CA PRO A 223 8.36 7.54 7.38
C PRO A 223 8.99 6.34 6.68
N ALA A 224 8.49 6.03 5.49
CA ALA A 224 9.04 4.97 4.64
C ALA A 224 10.15 5.51 3.74
N VAL A 225 10.45 4.80 2.67
CA VAL A 225 11.49 5.20 1.68
C VAL A 225 11.23 6.61 1.17
N GLN A 226 12.29 7.43 1.07
CA GLN A 226 12.22 8.84 0.66
C GLN A 226 11.32 9.73 1.54
N GLY A 227 11.11 9.34 2.79
CA GLY A 227 10.30 10.10 3.74
C GLY A 227 8.79 10.06 3.46
N CYS A 228 8.31 9.15 2.59
CA CYS A 228 6.89 9.04 2.27
C CYS A 228 6.07 8.47 3.44
N LEU A 229 4.76 8.69 3.39
CA LEU A 229 3.80 7.99 4.23
C LEU A 229 3.69 6.54 3.75
N GLY A 230 4.22 5.61 4.55
CA GLY A 230 4.17 4.19 4.23
C GLY A 230 2.75 3.61 4.34
N TRP A 231 2.48 2.56 3.60
CA TRP A 231 1.20 1.85 3.65
C TRP A 231 0.85 1.26 5.02
N LYS A 232 1.83 1.00 5.90
CA LYS A 232 1.56 0.64 7.30
C LYS A 232 0.70 1.67 8.02
N LEU A 233 0.86 2.95 7.73
CA LEU A 233 -0.02 3.97 8.30
C LEU A 233 -1.49 3.72 7.88
N GLY A 234 -1.73 3.36 6.62
CA GLY A 234 -3.07 3.00 6.15
C GLY A 234 -3.62 1.71 6.76
N GLU A 235 -2.74 0.75 7.13
CA GLU A 235 -3.14 -0.49 7.82
C GLU A 235 -3.57 -0.23 9.28
N PHE A 236 -3.05 0.83 9.90
CA PHE A 236 -3.25 1.14 11.32
C PHE A 236 -4.42 2.10 11.58
N LEU A 237 -4.93 2.78 10.56
CA LEU A 237 -6.08 3.68 10.61
C LEU A 237 -7.40 3.01 10.28
#